data_0d26355ba09bd0a4deb6c4d9b47adfd0
#
_entry.id   0d26355ba09bd0a4deb6c4d9b47adfd0
#
_cell.length_a   1.000
_cell.length_b   1.000
_cell.length_c   1.000
_cell.angle_alpha   90.00
_cell.angle_beta   90.00
_cell.angle_gamma   90.00
#
_symmetry.space_group_name_H-M   'P 1'
#
loop_
_entity.id
_entity.type
_entity.pdbx_description
1 polymer ?
#
loop_
_entity_poly.entity_id
_entity_poly.type
_entity_poly.pdbx_seq_one_letter_code
_entity_poly.pdbx_strand_id
1 'polypeptide(L)'
;IVLIAYKKHNNRGEFFTNIEFKEELENNSYILKNNNLLVDSNVKWTHHFLTTDELNFLDELRQKLKTVDYYTDSKPGIVTAANNFFIINRETEKKYNLSKYTKPIIQKGFFVNGSVVFDEENILELEQSNHPTRLLQLNDNDKITKKLSEYLSIGTEQKIQERYKCRIRNNWYVIPNISTVP
;
A
#
# COMPACT_ATOMS: atom_id res chain seq x y z
N ILE A 1 0.53 -0.70 18.51
CA ILE A 1 -0.94 -0.69 18.69
C ILE A 1 -1.30 -2.00 19.37
N VAL A 2 -1.92 -1.93 20.52
CA VAL A 2 -2.43 -3.09 21.26
C VAL A 2 -3.96 -3.03 21.25
N LEU A 3 -4.59 -4.09 20.80
CA LEU A 3 -6.05 -4.27 20.85
C LEU A 3 -6.38 -5.32 21.91
N ILE A 4 -7.19 -4.96 22.88
CA ILE A 4 -7.71 -5.88 23.88
C ILE A 4 -9.21 -6.03 23.65
N ALA A 5 -9.65 -7.24 23.35
CA ALA A 5 -11.04 -7.56 23.11
C ALA A 5 -11.51 -8.72 23.99
N TYR A 6 -12.68 -8.57 24.61
CA TYR A 6 -13.30 -9.60 25.44
C TYR A 6 -14.49 -10.24 24.70
N LYS A 7 -14.44 -11.55 24.53
CA LYS A 7 -15.56 -12.32 23.95
C LYS A 7 -16.60 -12.59 25.06
N LYS A 8 -17.84 -12.12 24.87
CA LYS A 8 -18.98 -12.33 25.81
C LYS A 8 -19.16 -11.34 26.97
N HIS A 9 -18.82 -10.08 26.83
CA HIS A 9 -19.35 -9.08 27.75
C HIS A 9 -20.55 -8.33 27.13
N ASN A 10 -21.64 -8.15 27.90
CA ASN A 10 -22.82 -7.39 27.49
C ASN A 10 -22.60 -5.88 27.47
N ASN A 11 -21.44 -5.40 27.85
CA ASN A 11 -21.09 -4.00 27.80
C ASN A 11 -20.59 -3.67 26.39
N ARG A 12 -21.44 -2.98 25.64
CA ARG A 12 -21.12 -2.39 24.35
C ARG A 12 -20.45 -1.05 24.60
N GLY A 13 -19.15 -1.05 24.76
CA GLY A 13 -18.34 0.16 24.85
C GLY A 13 -16.95 -0.14 24.33
N GLU A 14 -16.43 0.75 23.52
CA GLU A 14 -15.06 0.68 23.02
C GLU A 14 -14.29 1.85 23.61
N PHE A 15 -13.07 1.60 24.07
CA PHE A 15 -12.23 2.59 24.69
C PHE A 15 -10.94 2.68 23.92
N PHE A 16 -10.54 3.89 23.63
CA PHE A 16 -9.25 4.19 23.03
C PHE A 16 -8.53 5.19 23.90
N THR A 17 -7.25 4.96 24.10
CA THR A 17 -6.37 5.91 24.76
C THR A 17 -5.01 5.88 24.06
N ASN A 18 -4.40 7.05 23.92
CA ASN A 18 -3.02 7.17 23.50
C ASN A 18 -2.15 6.97 24.73
N ILE A 19 -1.34 5.92 24.72
CA ILE A 19 -0.40 5.58 25.78
C ILE A 19 1.00 5.72 25.20
N GLU A 20 1.78 6.64 25.74
CA GLU A 20 3.16 6.89 25.31
C GLU A 20 4.15 6.05 26.11
N PHE A 21 3.84 5.75 27.39
CA PHE A 21 4.73 5.04 28.29
C PHE A 21 4.09 3.79 28.86
N LYS A 22 4.90 2.76 29.09
CA LYS A 22 4.46 1.47 29.65
C LYS A 22 3.78 1.61 31.02
N GLU A 23 4.24 2.55 31.83
CA GLU A 23 3.71 2.84 33.17
C GLU A 23 2.25 3.31 33.13
N GLU A 24 1.83 3.92 32.02
CA GLU A 24 0.44 4.34 31.83
C GLU A 24 -0.49 3.16 31.60
N LEU A 25 0.00 2.03 31.05
CA LEU A 25 -0.76 0.80 30.89
C LEU A 25 -1.12 0.14 32.22
N GLU A 26 -0.30 0.31 33.25
CA GLU A 26 -0.50 -0.28 34.55
C GLU A 26 -1.51 0.54 35.39
N ASN A 27 -1.82 1.76 34.96
CA ASN A 27 -2.71 2.67 35.66
C ASN A 27 -4.16 2.51 35.17
N ASN A 28 -4.88 1.51 35.72
CA ASN A 28 -6.26 1.17 35.35
C ASN A 28 -7.28 2.33 35.43
N SER A 29 -6.90 3.47 36.01
CA SER A 29 -7.77 4.64 36.13
C SER A 29 -8.03 5.34 34.79
N TYR A 30 -7.14 5.16 33.79
CA TYR A 30 -7.30 5.74 32.45
C TYR A 30 -8.37 5.01 31.62
N ILE A 31 -8.51 3.72 31.81
CA ILE A 31 -9.43 2.86 31.03
C ILE A 31 -10.91 3.19 31.32
N LEU A 32 -11.20 3.76 32.46
CA LEU A 32 -12.58 3.92 32.95
C LEU A 32 -13.19 5.31 32.70
N LYS A 33 -12.44 6.30 32.27
CA LYS A 33 -12.92 7.70 32.18
C LYS A 33 -13.66 8.07 30.90
N ASN A 34 -13.54 7.28 29.84
CA ASN A 34 -14.17 7.60 28.52
C ASN A 34 -15.36 6.71 28.20
N ASN A 35 -16.25 6.51 29.15
CA ASN A 35 -17.37 5.56 29.07
C ASN A 35 -18.51 5.94 28.11
N ASN A 36 -18.44 7.02 27.34
CA ASN A 36 -19.59 7.53 26.59
C ASN A 36 -19.42 7.62 25.08
N LEU A 37 -18.36 7.10 24.52
CA LEU A 37 -18.27 7.03 23.06
C LEU A 37 -19.02 5.79 22.56
N LEU A 38 -20.27 5.96 22.22
CA LEU A 38 -21.00 5.04 21.36
C LEU A 38 -20.28 5.05 20.02
N VAL A 39 -19.58 3.96 19.71
CA VAL A 39 -18.92 3.82 18.42
C VAL A 39 -19.99 3.63 17.37
N ASP A 40 -20.16 4.63 16.53
CA ASP A 40 -20.84 4.44 15.26
C ASP A 40 -19.94 3.53 14.40
N SER A 41 -20.46 2.35 14.02
CA SER A 41 -19.77 1.38 13.19
C SER A 41 -19.31 1.93 11.83
N ASN A 42 -19.81 3.10 11.43
CA ASN A 42 -19.49 3.78 10.20
C ASN A 42 -18.29 4.74 10.33
N VAL A 43 -17.81 5.00 11.55
CA VAL A 43 -16.69 5.90 11.80
C VAL A 43 -15.37 5.16 11.62
N LYS A 44 -14.43 5.78 10.91
CA LYS A 44 -13.09 5.20 10.74
C LYS A 44 -12.39 5.08 12.10
N TRP A 45 -11.71 3.97 12.34
CA TRP A 45 -10.95 3.71 13.57
C TRP A 45 -9.95 4.81 13.93
N THR A 46 -9.43 5.51 12.93
CA THR A 46 -8.52 6.65 13.14
C THR A 46 -9.14 7.81 13.91
N HIS A 47 -10.47 7.95 13.92
CA HIS A 47 -11.15 8.97 14.71
C HIS A 47 -10.98 8.74 16.22
N HIS A 48 -10.81 7.49 16.64
CA HIS A 48 -10.63 7.16 18.05
C HIS A 48 -9.25 7.56 18.63
N PHE A 49 -8.32 7.95 17.77
CA PHE A 49 -7.03 8.52 18.19
C PHE A 49 -7.08 10.03 18.43
N LEU A 50 -8.21 10.65 18.14
CA LEU A 50 -8.41 12.09 18.28
C LEU A 50 -9.15 12.40 19.58
N THR A 51 -8.83 13.53 20.16
CA THR A 51 -9.57 14.08 21.31
C THR A 51 -10.94 14.60 20.88
N THR A 52 -11.84 14.80 21.84
CA THR A 52 -13.16 15.39 21.56
C THR A 52 -13.06 16.76 20.89
N ASP A 53 -12.11 17.60 21.31
CA ASP A 53 -11.91 18.93 20.74
C ASP A 53 -11.43 18.85 19.28
N GLU A 54 -10.53 17.93 18.97
CA GLU A 54 -10.07 17.68 17.58
C GLU A 54 -11.20 17.17 16.70
N LEU A 55 -12.07 16.31 17.22
CA LEU A 55 -13.24 15.81 16.49
C LEU A 55 -14.24 16.94 16.21
N ASN A 56 -14.54 17.76 17.20
CA ASN A 56 -15.42 18.92 17.05
C ASN A 56 -14.85 19.89 15.99
N PHE A 57 -13.55 20.15 16.05
CA PHE A 57 -12.88 20.99 15.06
C PHE A 57 -12.95 20.42 13.64
N LEU A 58 -12.77 19.10 13.49
CA LEU A 58 -12.93 18.42 12.19
C LEU A 58 -14.36 18.53 11.66
N ASP A 59 -15.37 18.44 12.53
CA ASP A 59 -16.77 18.56 12.13
C ASP A 59 -17.09 20.01 11.71
N GLU A 60 -16.55 21.01 12.37
CA GLU A 60 -16.65 22.40 11.90
C GLU A 60 -15.99 22.61 10.53
N LEU A 61 -14.80 22.01 10.32
CA LEU A 61 -14.12 22.10 9.03
C LEU A 61 -14.94 21.44 7.91
N ARG A 62 -15.54 20.28 8.18
CA ARG A 62 -16.40 19.58 7.21
C ARG A 62 -17.61 20.41 6.77
N GLN A 63 -18.14 21.24 7.65
CA GLN A 63 -19.25 22.13 7.30
C GLN A 63 -18.81 23.32 6.43
N LYS A 64 -17.58 23.77 6.58
CA LYS A 64 -17.06 24.99 5.93
C LYS A 64 -16.26 24.70 4.67
N LEU A 65 -15.60 23.52 4.60
CA LEU A 65 -14.67 23.18 3.54
C LEU A 65 -15.16 21.99 2.73
N LYS A 66 -14.73 21.93 1.48
CA LYS A 66 -14.88 20.75 0.63
C LYS A 66 -13.74 19.78 0.91
N THR A 67 -14.02 18.50 0.87
CA THR A 67 -13.02 17.44 1.00
C THR A 67 -12.17 17.33 -0.27
N VAL A 68 -11.01 16.70 -0.19
CA VAL A 68 -10.09 16.55 -1.33
C VAL A 68 -10.74 15.79 -2.48
N ASP A 69 -11.58 14.79 -2.18
CA ASP A 69 -12.31 14.00 -3.19
C ASP A 69 -13.35 14.81 -3.98
N TYR A 70 -13.77 16.00 -3.50
CA TYR A 70 -14.57 16.92 -4.29
C TYR A 70 -13.79 17.51 -5.49
N TYR A 71 -12.47 17.69 -5.33
CA TYR A 71 -11.62 18.33 -6.34
C TYR A 71 -10.82 17.33 -7.16
N THR A 72 -10.64 16.10 -6.66
CA THR A 72 -9.71 15.13 -7.25
C THR A 72 -10.30 13.73 -7.21
N ASP A 73 -9.96 12.92 -8.21
CA ASP A 73 -10.22 11.49 -8.22
C ASP A 73 -8.94 10.75 -7.81
N SER A 74 -8.94 10.13 -6.63
CA SER A 74 -7.79 9.40 -6.10
C SER A 74 -7.93 7.90 -6.40
N LYS A 75 -6.99 7.38 -7.18
CA LYS A 75 -6.93 5.95 -7.52
C LYS A 75 -5.65 5.32 -6.97
N PRO A 76 -5.71 4.08 -6.48
CA PRO A 76 -4.50 3.36 -6.13
C PRO A 76 -3.65 3.15 -7.38
N GLY A 77 -2.34 3.33 -7.24
CA GLY A 77 -1.39 2.99 -8.28
C GLY A 77 -1.32 1.47 -8.52
N ILE A 78 -0.27 1.02 -9.19
CA ILE A 78 -0.10 -0.39 -9.55
C ILE A 78 0.11 -1.24 -8.30
N VAL A 79 -0.74 -2.23 -8.10
CA VAL A 79 -0.68 -3.18 -6.98
C VAL A 79 -0.08 -4.50 -7.46
N THR A 80 1.23 -4.65 -7.30
CA THR A 80 1.95 -5.86 -7.72
C THR A 80 1.77 -7.04 -6.73
N ALA A 81 1.60 -6.76 -5.45
CA ALA A 81 1.64 -7.69 -4.31
C ALA A 81 3.05 -8.27 -4.02
N ALA A 82 4.03 -8.05 -4.89
CA ALA A 82 5.41 -8.48 -4.71
C ALA A 82 6.36 -7.57 -5.49
N ASN A 83 6.54 -6.34 -5.02
CA ASN A 83 7.36 -5.35 -5.73
C ASN A 83 8.75 -5.88 -6.09
N ASN A 84 9.42 -6.57 -5.16
CA ASN A 84 10.78 -7.10 -5.40
C ASN A 84 10.86 -8.16 -6.51
N PHE A 85 9.72 -8.74 -6.91
CA PHE A 85 9.65 -9.68 -8.01
C PHE A 85 9.18 -9.01 -9.31
N PHE A 86 8.15 -8.17 -9.23
CA PHE A 86 7.56 -7.55 -10.42
C PHE A 86 8.26 -6.28 -10.87
N ILE A 87 9.05 -5.64 -10.00
CA ILE A 87 9.81 -4.44 -10.36
C ILE A 87 11.29 -4.80 -10.30
N ILE A 88 11.90 -4.86 -11.47
CA ILE A 88 13.25 -5.41 -11.68
C ILE A 88 14.23 -4.33 -12.19
N ASN A 89 15.50 -4.60 -12.03
CA ASN A 89 16.56 -3.78 -12.60
C ASN A 89 16.88 -4.22 -14.05
N ARG A 90 17.64 -3.42 -14.73
CA ARG A 90 18.09 -3.70 -16.12
C ARG A 90 18.92 -4.96 -16.26
N GLU A 91 19.69 -5.31 -15.25
CA GLU A 91 20.50 -6.53 -15.26
C GLU A 91 19.61 -7.77 -15.30
N THR A 92 18.60 -7.84 -14.44
CA THR A 92 17.61 -8.93 -14.41
C THR A 92 16.81 -8.99 -15.72
N GLU A 93 16.37 -7.84 -16.23
CA GLU A 93 15.68 -7.74 -17.52
C GLU A 93 16.50 -8.37 -18.65
N LYS A 94 17.80 -8.02 -18.75
CA LYS A 94 18.69 -8.56 -19.77
C LYS A 94 18.96 -10.04 -19.57
N LYS A 95 19.25 -10.48 -18.33
CA LYS A 95 19.55 -11.87 -17.98
C LYS A 95 18.45 -12.83 -18.44
N TYR A 96 17.19 -12.46 -18.26
CA TYR A 96 16.04 -13.29 -18.61
C TYR A 96 15.34 -12.87 -19.90
N ASN A 97 15.93 -11.92 -20.65
CA ASN A 97 15.38 -11.42 -21.92
C ASN A 97 13.90 -10.98 -21.80
N LEU A 98 13.63 -10.12 -20.80
CA LEU A 98 12.28 -9.69 -20.44
C LEU A 98 11.84 -8.36 -21.07
N SER A 99 12.64 -7.73 -21.91
CA SER A 99 12.39 -6.38 -22.45
C SER A 99 11.04 -6.22 -23.16
N LYS A 100 10.51 -7.31 -23.75
CA LYS A 100 9.17 -7.32 -24.36
C LYS A 100 8.03 -7.23 -23.35
N TYR A 101 8.31 -7.59 -22.10
CA TYR A 101 7.33 -7.74 -21.03
C TYR A 101 7.51 -6.70 -19.94
N THR A 102 8.40 -5.74 -20.12
CA THR A 102 8.67 -4.73 -19.11
C THR A 102 8.32 -3.32 -19.61
N LYS A 103 7.91 -2.48 -18.66
CA LYS A 103 7.70 -1.04 -18.87
C LYS A 103 8.47 -0.24 -17.83
N PRO A 104 8.93 0.99 -18.18
CA PRO A 104 9.52 1.88 -17.19
C PRO A 104 8.56 2.17 -16.05
N ILE A 105 9.10 2.23 -14.83
CA ILE A 105 8.34 2.60 -13.63
C ILE A 105 9.23 3.33 -12.64
N ILE A 106 8.68 4.31 -11.95
CA ILE A 106 9.25 4.90 -10.75
C ILE A 106 8.61 4.21 -9.56
N GLN A 107 9.39 3.39 -8.84
CA GLN A 107 8.90 2.59 -7.73
C GLN A 107 8.63 3.41 -6.46
N LYS A 108 9.45 4.42 -6.20
CA LYS A 108 9.44 5.20 -4.95
C LYS A 108 9.53 6.68 -5.25
N GLY A 109 8.75 7.49 -4.54
CA GLY A 109 8.84 8.94 -4.62
C GLY A 109 10.23 9.49 -4.27
N PHE A 110 11.00 8.77 -3.46
CA PHE A 110 12.39 9.10 -3.15
C PHE A 110 13.28 9.22 -4.41
N PHE A 111 13.01 8.44 -5.45
CA PHE A 111 13.78 8.50 -6.70
C PHE A 111 13.53 9.77 -7.51
N VAL A 112 12.44 10.47 -7.26
CA VAL A 112 12.14 11.77 -7.90
C VAL A 112 12.89 12.90 -7.19
N ASN A 113 13.23 12.73 -5.91
CA ASN A 113 14.07 13.59 -5.08
C ASN A 113 13.87 15.10 -5.28
N GLY A 114 12.59 15.55 -5.32
CA GLY A 114 12.25 16.97 -5.46
C GLY A 114 12.40 17.54 -6.89
N SER A 115 12.72 16.71 -7.88
CA SER A 115 12.67 17.13 -9.28
C SER A 115 11.26 17.51 -9.69
N VAL A 116 11.10 18.67 -10.31
CA VAL A 116 9.83 19.11 -10.89
C VAL A 116 9.56 18.39 -12.20
N VAL A 117 10.62 18.06 -12.92
CA VAL A 117 10.60 17.31 -14.18
C VAL A 117 11.42 16.05 -13.97
N PHE A 118 10.88 14.91 -14.38
CA PHE A 118 11.56 13.63 -14.36
C PHE A 118 11.55 13.07 -15.78
N ASP A 119 12.73 13.02 -16.38
CA ASP A 119 12.94 12.67 -17.79
C ASP A 119 13.68 11.35 -17.97
N GLU A 120 14.05 11.06 -19.22
CA GLU A 120 14.77 9.83 -19.56
C GLU A 120 16.19 9.80 -18.99
N GLU A 121 16.85 10.93 -18.79
CA GLU A 121 18.19 10.98 -18.19
C GLU A 121 18.15 10.56 -16.73
N ASN A 122 17.15 10.99 -15.99
CA ASN A 122 16.94 10.57 -14.61
C ASN A 122 16.67 9.05 -14.51
N ILE A 123 15.92 8.48 -15.46
CA ILE A 123 15.73 7.02 -15.51
C ILE A 123 17.06 6.31 -15.77
N LEU A 124 17.87 6.82 -16.70
CA LEU A 124 19.18 6.24 -17.01
C LEU A 124 20.14 6.27 -15.81
N GLU A 125 20.15 7.36 -15.04
CA GLU A 125 20.94 7.45 -13.80
C GLU A 125 20.52 6.39 -12.78
N LEU A 126 19.22 6.19 -12.59
CA LEU A 126 18.71 5.15 -11.71
C LEU A 126 19.08 3.75 -12.21
N GLU A 127 19.05 3.51 -13.52
CA GLU A 127 19.45 2.24 -14.12
C GLU A 127 20.96 1.98 -13.97
N GLN A 128 21.79 2.99 -14.16
CA GLN A 128 23.25 2.91 -13.93
C GLN A 128 23.58 2.58 -12.47
N SER A 129 22.78 3.10 -11.54
CA SER A 129 22.86 2.79 -10.12
C SER A 129 22.19 1.46 -9.74
N ASN A 130 21.83 0.65 -10.74
CA ASN A 130 21.19 -0.67 -10.60
C ASN A 130 19.86 -0.66 -9.82
N HIS A 131 19.15 0.48 -9.80
CA HIS A 131 17.82 0.54 -9.20
C HIS A 131 16.78 -0.19 -10.05
N PRO A 132 15.72 -0.75 -9.39
CA PRO A 132 14.61 -1.39 -10.10
C PRO A 132 13.71 -0.32 -10.75
N THR A 133 13.80 -0.23 -12.07
CA THR A 133 13.08 0.76 -12.90
C THR A 133 12.19 0.12 -13.95
N ARG A 134 12.06 -1.22 -13.92
CA ARG A 134 11.31 -1.99 -14.92
C ARG A 134 10.19 -2.80 -14.27
N LEU A 135 8.95 -2.48 -14.62
CA LEU A 135 7.79 -3.24 -14.20
C LEU A 135 7.55 -4.41 -15.16
N LEU A 136 7.57 -5.63 -14.65
CA LEU A 136 7.13 -6.81 -15.40
C LEU A 136 5.61 -6.77 -15.56
N GLN A 137 5.17 -6.59 -16.79
CA GLN A 137 3.77 -6.52 -17.17
C GLN A 137 3.48 -7.59 -18.22
N LEU A 138 2.82 -8.64 -17.78
CA LEU A 138 2.37 -9.75 -18.64
C LEU A 138 0.86 -9.67 -18.83
N ASN A 139 0.40 -10.13 -19.98
CA ASN A 139 -1.01 -10.33 -20.30
C ASN A 139 -1.31 -11.85 -20.35
N ASP A 140 -2.57 -12.22 -20.17
CA ASP A 140 -2.98 -13.63 -20.18
C ASP A 140 -2.64 -14.37 -21.49
N ASN A 141 -2.57 -13.64 -22.61
CA ASN A 141 -2.28 -14.16 -23.93
C ASN A 141 -0.80 -14.13 -24.32
N ASP A 142 0.07 -13.66 -23.46
CA ASP A 142 1.50 -13.58 -23.77
C ASP A 142 2.14 -14.96 -23.85
N LYS A 143 2.93 -15.18 -24.91
CA LYS A 143 3.66 -16.43 -25.07
C LYS A 143 4.79 -16.53 -24.03
N ILE A 144 4.70 -17.53 -23.16
CA ILE A 144 5.75 -17.81 -22.18
C ILE A 144 6.96 -18.42 -22.88
N THR A 145 8.01 -17.64 -22.97
CA THR A 145 9.32 -18.11 -23.51
C THR A 145 10.06 -18.92 -22.44
N LYS A 146 11.06 -19.71 -22.85
CA LYS A 146 11.89 -20.45 -21.91
C LYS A 146 12.53 -19.54 -20.84
N LYS A 147 13.07 -18.40 -21.25
CA LYS A 147 13.69 -17.43 -20.33
C LYS A 147 12.68 -16.77 -19.36
N LEU A 148 11.50 -16.47 -19.86
CA LEU A 148 10.42 -15.97 -18.99
C LEU A 148 9.97 -17.06 -18.02
N SER A 149 9.85 -18.33 -18.46
CA SER A 149 9.51 -19.45 -17.58
C SER A 149 10.57 -19.67 -16.49
N GLU A 150 11.86 -19.55 -16.82
CA GLU A 150 12.96 -19.59 -15.85
C GLU A 150 12.82 -18.47 -14.79
N TYR A 151 12.40 -17.27 -15.20
CA TYR A 151 12.17 -16.17 -14.27
C TYR A 151 10.94 -16.41 -13.40
N LEU A 152 9.83 -16.86 -13.98
CA LEU A 152 8.61 -17.15 -13.24
C LEU A 152 8.79 -18.26 -12.21
N SER A 153 9.68 -19.26 -12.48
CA SER A 153 9.98 -20.31 -11.50
C SER A 153 10.59 -19.76 -10.20
N ILE A 154 11.39 -18.69 -10.28
CA ILE A 154 11.91 -18.00 -9.09
C ILE A 154 10.75 -17.48 -8.22
N GLY A 155 9.73 -16.91 -8.86
CA GLY A 155 8.53 -16.46 -8.15
C GLY A 155 7.78 -17.58 -7.46
N THR A 156 7.72 -18.75 -8.12
CA THR A 156 7.09 -19.96 -7.55
C THR A 156 7.89 -20.50 -6.37
N GLU A 157 9.22 -20.55 -6.47
CA GLU A 157 10.11 -20.93 -5.37
C GLU A 157 9.98 -20.00 -4.16
N GLN A 158 9.81 -18.69 -4.41
CA GLN A 158 9.56 -17.68 -3.37
C GLN A 158 8.09 -17.66 -2.87
N LYS A 159 7.24 -18.57 -3.34
CA LYS A 159 5.82 -18.68 -2.98
C LYS A 159 5.01 -17.40 -3.23
N ILE A 160 5.37 -16.65 -4.26
CA ILE A 160 4.67 -15.40 -4.59
C ILE A 160 3.23 -15.68 -5.02
N GLN A 161 2.98 -16.78 -5.71
CA GLN A 161 1.64 -17.23 -6.12
C GLN A 161 0.69 -17.47 -4.93
N GLU A 162 1.23 -17.75 -3.74
CA GLU A 162 0.45 -17.99 -2.52
C GLU A 162 -0.01 -16.69 -1.86
N ARG A 163 0.61 -15.54 -2.17
CA ARG A 163 0.22 -14.26 -1.62
C ARG A 163 -1.20 -13.92 -2.03
N TYR A 164 -1.98 -13.38 -1.09
CA TYR A 164 -3.42 -13.13 -1.30
C TYR A 164 -3.74 -12.47 -2.64
N LYS A 165 -3.10 -11.33 -2.95
CA LYS A 165 -3.35 -10.59 -4.19
C LYS A 165 -2.88 -11.32 -5.47
N CYS A 166 -1.93 -12.23 -5.39
CA CYS A 166 -1.49 -13.04 -6.52
C CYS A 166 -2.42 -14.24 -6.70
N ARG A 167 -2.80 -14.90 -5.61
CA ARG A 167 -3.65 -16.10 -5.61
C ARG A 167 -5.04 -15.88 -6.21
N ILE A 168 -5.59 -14.67 -6.08
CA ILE A 168 -6.92 -14.35 -6.62
C ILE A 168 -6.93 -13.98 -8.11
N ARG A 169 -5.75 -13.94 -8.77
CA ARG A 169 -5.62 -13.69 -10.21
C ARG A 169 -5.79 -14.98 -11.00
N ASN A 170 -6.26 -14.89 -12.24
CA ASN A 170 -6.31 -16.05 -13.14
C ASN A 170 -4.91 -16.65 -13.34
N ASN A 171 -3.96 -15.79 -13.70
CA ASN A 171 -2.55 -16.10 -13.70
C ASN A 171 -1.87 -15.22 -12.63
N TRP A 172 -1.21 -15.83 -11.66
CA TRP A 172 -0.64 -15.14 -10.51
C TRP A 172 0.35 -14.03 -10.90
N TYR A 173 1.02 -14.20 -12.06
CA TYR A 173 2.02 -13.28 -12.60
C TYR A 173 1.42 -12.14 -13.43
N VAL A 174 0.13 -12.13 -13.72
CA VAL A 174 -0.55 -11.06 -14.45
C VAL A 174 -1.05 -10.01 -13.47
N ILE A 175 -0.57 -8.78 -13.62
CA ILE A 175 -1.00 -7.66 -12.78
C ILE A 175 -2.24 -7.04 -13.41
N PRO A 176 -3.39 -7.05 -12.73
CA PRO A 176 -4.62 -6.47 -13.26
C PRO A 176 -4.59 -4.94 -13.20
N ASN A 177 -5.38 -4.30 -14.07
CA ASN A 177 -5.73 -2.88 -14.00
C ASN A 177 -4.51 -1.92 -13.95
N ILE A 178 -3.54 -2.12 -14.83
CA ILE A 178 -2.47 -1.15 -15.00
C ILE A 178 -3.02 0.00 -15.84
N SER A 179 -3.43 1.08 -15.17
CA SER A 179 -3.76 2.34 -15.86
C SER A 179 -2.52 3.22 -15.91
N THR A 180 -2.19 3.74 -17.08
CA THR A 180 -1.25 4.86 -17.19
C THR A 180 -1.96 6.13 -16.75
N VAL A 181 -1.31 6.90 -15.87
CA VAL A 181 -1.75 8.26 -15.59
C VAL A 181 -1.46 9.10 -16.82
N PRO A 182 -2.38 9.98 -17.23
CA PRO A 182 -2.17 10.87 -18.38
C PRO A 182 -0.95 11.73 -18.21
#